data_ade888398a5949a1099e9b333f9a890c
#
_entry.id   ade888398a5949a1099e9b333f9a890c
#
_cell.length_a   1.000
_cell.length_b   1.000
_cell.length_c   1.000
_cell.angle_alpha   90.00
_cell.angle_beta   90.00
_cell.angle_gamma   90.00
#
_symmetry.space_group_name_H-M   'P 1'
#
loop_
_entity.id
_entity.type
_entity.pdbx_description
1 polymer ?
#
loop_
_entity_poly.entity_id
_entity_poly.type
_entity_poly.pdbx_seq_one_letter_code
_entity_poly.pdbx_strand_id
1 'polypeptide(L)'
;TKAVNITNSPGADAQPNWSPDGKRLVFVSFRNGGLQLWTMNADGTKAANLFAGGVQPSFSPDGTKIAFTNSDPGATASTDVYVISADGTGLTNISNDAGTNSSYASFSPDGTAIAFVSDRSGRDQIWTMSVDGDRPTMITATTGQNIEPAWSPDATRIVFRSTRSGKSLLYTVKPSGKGVVKVSRGSAARGELPNWQPLPRRR
;
A
#
# COMPACT_ATOMS: atom_id res chain seq x y z
N THR A 1 -5.67 -9.40 -27.19
CA THR A 1 -6.92 -8.74 -26.69
C THR A 1 -6.69 -7.24 -26.68
N LYS A 2 -7.68 -6.46 -27.13
CA LYS A 2 -7.62 -4.99 -27.13
C LYS A 2 -7.85 -4.49 -25.70
N ALA A 3 -6.99 -3.56 -25.21
CA ALA A 3 -7.22 -2.91 -23.93
C ALA A 3 -8.51 -2.09 -23.95
N VAL A 4 -9.30 -2.15 -22.87
CA VAL A 4 -10.56 -1.42 -22.71
C VAL A 4 -10.45 -0.53 -21.48
N ASN A 5 -10.86 0.74 -21.62
CA ASN A 5 -11.01 1.64 -20.48
C ASN A 5 -12.30 1.27 -19.74
N ILE A 6 -12.17 0.77 -18.51
CA ILE A 6 -13.31 0.34 -17.68
C ILE A 6 -13.81 1.40 -16.72
N THR A 7 -13.05 2.46 -16.47
CA THR A 7 -13.48 3.55 -15.55
C THR A 7 -14.42 4.55 -16.23
N ASN A 8 -14.32 4.66 -17.54
CA ASN A 8 -15.16 5.50 -18.42
C ASN A 8 -15.31 6.96 -17.90
N SER A 9 -14.25 7.47 -17.28
CA SER A 9 -14.19 8.79 -16.65
C SER A 9 -13.32 9.75 -17.46
N PRO A 10 -13.66 11.04 -17.56
CA PRO A 10 -12.80 12.03 -18.19
C PRO A 10 -11.59 12.40 -17.34
N GLY A 11 -11.63 12.16 -16.03
CA GLY A 11 -10.52 12.41 -15.11
C GLY A 11 -9.47 11.31 -15.15
N ALA A 12 -8.24 11.63 -14.76
CA ALA A 12 -7.21 10.63 -14.61
C ALA A 12 -7.55 9.65 -13.48
N ASP A 13 -7.32 8.37 -13.74
CA ASP A 13 -7.45 7.28 -12.76
C ASP A 13 -6.09 6.60 -12.59
N ALA A 14 -5.72 6.24 -11.37
CA ALA A 14 -4.40 5.72 -11.02
C ALA A 14 -4.46 4.74 -9.85
N GLN A 15 -3.33 4.04 -9.62
CA GLN A 15 -3.09 3.21 -8.44
C GLN A 15 -4.20 2.18 -8.16
N PRO A 16 -4.62 1.37 -9.13
CA PRO A 16 -5.66 0.37 -8.92
C PRO A 16 -5.14 -0.76 -8.02
N ASN A 17 -6.04 -1.27 -7.17
CA ASN A 17 -5.81 -2.48 -6.38
C ASN A 17 -7.05 -3.37 -6.42
N TRP A 18 -6.84 -4.67 -6.61
CA TRP A 18 -7.91 -5.66 -6.69
C TRP A 18 -8.38 -6.11 -5.30
N SER A 19 -9.69 -6.32 -5.16
CA SER A 19 -10.20 -7.10 -4.03
C SER A 19 -9.71 -8.56 -4.13
N PRO A 20 -9.53 -9.26 -2.99
CA PRO A 20 -8.99 -10.63 -2.98
C PRO A 20 -9.82 -11.64 -3.78
N ASP A 21 -11.11 -11.41 -3.89
CA ASP A 21 -12.05 -12.24 -4.68
C ASP A 21 -12.04 -11.92 -6.18
N GLY A 22 -11.28 -10.90 -6.60
CA GLY A 22 -11.17 -10.43 -7.98
C GLY A 22 -12.44 -9.76 -8.54
N LYS A 23 -13.41 -9.41 -7.71
CA LYS A 23 -14.69 -8.86 -8.16
C LYS A 23 -14.76 -7.34 -8.12
N ARG A 24 -13.90 -6.69 -7.36
CA ARG A 24 -13.88 -5.23 -7.19
C ARG A 24 -12.47 -4.68 -7.37
N LEU A 25 -12.44 -3.38 -7.69
CA LEU A 25 -11.25 -2.54 -7.71
C LEU A 25 -11.45 -1.38 -6.74
N VAL A 26 -10.39 -0.97 -6.06
CA VAL A 26 -10.23 0.34 -5.45
C VAL A 26 -9.15 1.09 -6.24
N PHE A 27 -9.33 2.38 -6.46
CA PHE A 27 -8.40 3.19 -7.26
C PHE A 27 -8.49 4.66 -6.87
N VAL A 28 -7.47 5.42 -7.24
CA VAL A 28 -7.46 6.88 -7.12
C VAL A 28 -8.07 7.49 -8.38
N SER A 29 -8.95 8.47 -8.22
CA SER A 29 -9.59 9.17 -9.34
C SER A 29 -9.59 10.68 -9.13
N PHE A 30 -9.43 11.42 -10.23
CA PHE A 30 -9.53 12.89 -10.28
C PHE A 30 -10.83 13.36 -10.92
N ARG A 31 -11.83 12.50 -11.10
CA ARG A 31 -13.06 12.79 -11.88
C ARG A 31 -13.90 13.95 -11.34
N ASN A 32 -13.76 14.29 -10.06
CA ASN A 32 -14.50 15.39 -9.42
C ASN A 32 -13.58 16.56 -8.98
N GLY A 33 -12.44 16.74 -9.65
CA GLY A 33 -11.56 17.91 -9.46
C GLY A 33 -10.57 17.81 -8.29
N GLY A 34 -10.41 16.64 -7.68
CA GLY A 34 -9.43 16.38 -6.61
C GLY A 34 -9.12 14.90 -6.47
N LEU A 35 -8.09 14.57 -5.70
CA LEU A 35 -7.76 13.19 -5.34
C LEU A 35 -8.90 12.58 -4.54
N GLN A 36 -9.38 11.42 -4.97
CA GLN A 36 -10.44 10.67 -4.30
C GLN A 36 -10.20 9.17 -4.44
N LEU A 37 -10.55 8.42 -3.41
CA LEU A 37 -10.65 6.96 -3.51
C LEU A 37 -12.02 6.58 -4.06
N TRP A 38 -12.01 5.69 -5.04
CA TRP A 38 -13.19 5.13 -5.66
C TRP A 38 -13.14 3.61 -5.64
N THR A 39 -14.31 3.00 -5.57
CA THR A 39 -14.48 1.56 -5.77
C THR A 39 -15.39 1.31 -6.97
N MET A 40 -15.20 0.18 -7.65
CA MET A 40 -16.10 -0.29 -8.72
C MET A 40 -16.03 -1.82 -8.82
N ASN A 41 -16.99 -2.40 -9.51
CA ASN A 41 -16.90 -3.80 -9.93
C ASN A 41 -15.79 -3.99 -10.99
N ALA A 42 -15.29 -5.23 -11.11
CA ALA A 42 -14.26 -5.61 -12.08
C ALA A 42 -14.65 -5.34 -13.55
N ASP A 43 -15.94 -5.28 -13.84
CA ASP A 43 -16.52 -4.95 -15.15
C ASP A 43 -16.71 -3.44 -15.39
N GLY A 44 -16.31 -2.59 -14.43
CA GLY A 44 -16.46 -1.14 -14.49
C GLY A 44 -17.81 -0.60 -13.99
N THR A 45 -18.75 -1.48 -13.62
CA THR A 45 -20.06 -1.06 -13.07
C THR A 45 -19.96 -0.67 -11.60
N LYS A 46 -20.99 0.00 -11.09
CA LYS A 46 -21.13 0.43 -9.68
C LYS A 46 -19.96 1.26 -9.17
N ALA A 47 -19.38 2.11 -10.03
CA ALA A 47 -18.35 3.04 -9.59
C ALA A 47 -18.93 4.02 -8.54
N ALA A 48 -18.32 4.07 -7.36
CA ALA A 48 -18.75 4.90 -6.24
C ALA A 48 -17.56 5.56 -5.56
N ASN A 49 -17.74 6.82 -5.12
CA ASN A 49 -16.77 7.50 -4.28
C ASN A 49 -16.75 6.84 -2.90
N LEU A 50 -15.57 6.46 -2.44
CA LEU A 50 -15.35 5.85 -1.13
C LEU A 50 -14.91 6.90 -0.12
N PHE A 51 -13.99 7.80 -0.53
CA PHE A 51 -13.39 8.78 0.36
C PHE A 51 -12.87 9.99 -0.43
N ALA A 52 -13.03 11.20 0.12
CA ALA A 52 -12.50 12.43 -0.45
C ALA A 52 -11.05 12.63 -0.01
N GLY A 53 -10.11 12.23 -0.83
CA GLY A 53 -8.67 12.22 -0.56
C GLY A 53 -8.07 10.82 -0.73
N GLY A 54 -6.85 10.64 -0.23
CA GLY A 54 -6.16 9.37 -0.18
C GLY A 54 -5.50 8.91 -1.47
N VAL A 55 -4.39 8.20 -1.29
CA VAL A 55 -3.58 7.59 -2.35
C VAL A 55 -3.10 6.20 -1.90
N GLN A 56 -2.59 5.41 -2.85
CA GLN A 56 -1.97 4.10 -2.57
C GLN A 56 -2.90 3.12 -1.82
N PRO A 57 -4.14 2.91 -2.30
CA PRO A 57 -5.07 2.03 -1.64
C PRO A 57 -4.66 0.55 -1.77
N SER A 58 -4.94 -0.22 -0.71
CA SER A 58 -4.71 -1.67 -0.65
C SER A 58 -5.84 -2.35 0.09
N PHE A 59 -6.47 -3.37 -0.52
CA PHE A 59 -7.48 -4.18 0.15
C PHE A 59 -6.86 -5.08 1.22
N SER A 60 -7.59 -5.30 2.31
CA SER A 60 -7.31 -6.39 3.26
C SER A 60 -7.56 -7.75 2.62
N PRO A 61 -6.93 -8.84 3.09
CA PRO A 61 -7.06 -10.18 2.50
C PRO A 61 -8.48 -10.75 2.52
N ASP A 62 -9.33 -10.30 3.43
CA ASP A 62 -10.75 -10.66 3.51
C ASP A 62 -11.66 -9.74 2.65
N GLY A 63 -11.09 -8.66 2.07
CA GLY A 63 -11.80 -7.69 1.24
C GLY A 63 -12.76 -6.77 2.00
N THR A 64 -12.72 -6.76 3.34
CA THR A 64 -13.61 -5.96 4.18
C THR A 64 -13.09 -4.56 4.48
N LYS A 65 -11.77 -4.35 4.41
CA LYS A 65 -11.11 -3.09 4.70
C LYS A 65 -10.20 -2.63 3.55
N ILE A 66 -9.89 -1.34 3.54
CA ILE A 66 -8.94 -0.72 2.61
C ILE A 66 -8.00 0.15 3.44
N ALA A 67 -6.69 -0.10 3.35
CA ALA A 67 -5.66 0.79 3.86
C ALA A 67 -5.23 1.77 2.75
N PHE A 68 -4.91 3.00 3.13
CA PHE A 68 -4.46 4.02 2.19
C PHE A 68 -3.64 5.10 2.91
N THR A 69 -2.93 5.90 2.14
CA THR A 69 -2.21 7.08 2.63
C THR A 69 -3.06 8.32 2.46
N ASN A 70 -3.16 9.16 3.49
CA ASN A 70 -3.83 10.45 3.40
C ASN A 70 -3.07 11.51 4.20
N SER A 71 -3.24 12.79 3.83
CA SER A 71 -2.78 13.91 4.64
C SER A 71 -3.74 14.12 5.81
N ASP A 72 -3.20 14.37 6.99
CA ASP A 72 -4.03 14.69 8.16
C ASP A 72 -4.68 16.07 7.98
N PRO A 73 -6.03 16.18 8.09
CA PRO A 73 -6.71 17.47 8.04
C PRO A 73 -6.38 18.29 9.30
N GLY A 74 -5.38 19.13 9.23
CA GLY A 74 -4.97 20.02 10.33
C GLY A 74 -3.52 19.84 10.79
N ALA A 75 -2.82 18.82 10.32
CA ALA A 75 -1.38 18.70 10.52
C ALA A 75 -0.60 19.44 9.39
N THR A 76 0.49 20.06 9.74
CA THR A 76 1.42 20.70 8.80
C THR A 76 2.07 19.64 7.92
N ALA A 77 1.48 19.34 6.77
CA ALA A 77 2.09 18.60 5.66
C ALA A 77 2.58 17.16 5.96
N SER A 78 2.11 16.48 7.00
CA SER A 78 2.40 15.06 7.23
C SER A 78 1.36 14.16 6.56
N THR A 79 1.77 12.93 6.26
CA THR A 79 0.89 11.89 5.73
C THR A 79 0.84 10.72 6.70
N ASP A 80 -0.34 10.12 6.82
CA ASP A 80 -0.58 8.96 7.67
C ASP A 80 -1.21 7.80 6.91
N VAL A 81 -1.07 6.60 7.47
CA VAL A 81 -1.81 5.41 7.03
C VAL A 81 -3.17 5.40 7.72
N TYR A 82 -4.19 5.35 6.89
CA TYR A 82 -5.59 5.21 7.31
C TYR A 82 -6.14 3.85 6.90
N VAL A 83 -7.13 3.40 7.64
CA VAL A 83 -7.95 2.24 7.29
C VAL A 83 -9.42 2.65 7.27
N ILE A 84 -10.16 2.20 6.27
CA ILE A 84 -11.59 2.39 6.11
C ILE A 84 -12.25 1.05 5.75
N SER A 85 -13.49 0.84 6.15
CA SER A 85 -14.28 -0.30 5.68
C SER A 85 -14.52 -0.18 4.16
N ALA A 86 -14.62 -1.30 3.46
CA ALA A 86 -14.83 -1.32 2.00
C ALA A 86 -16.20 -0.78 1.57
N ASP A 87 -17.09 -0.45 2.51
CA ASP A 87 -18.35 0.27 2.31
C ASP A 87 -18.24 1.79 2.59
N GLY A 88 -17.06 2.29 2.96
CA GLY A 88 -16.79 3.70 3.24
C GLY A 88 -17.02 4.13 4.69
N THR A 89 -17.32 3.23 5.61
CA THR A 89 -17.51 3.53 7.04
C THR A 89 -16.27 3.26 7.87
N GLY A 90 -16.22 3.72 9.11
CA GLY A 90 -15.21 3.36 10.11
C GLY A 90 -13.79 3.84 9.79
N LEU A 91 -13.65 5.06 9.23
CA LEU A 91 -12.34 5.66 8.98
C LEU A 91 -11.51 5.77 10.26
N THR A 92 -10.29 5.26 10.24
CA THR A 92 -9.35 5.31 11.38
C THR A 92 -7.95 5.64 10.90
N ASN A 93 -7.29 6.62 11.54
CA ASN A 93 -5.86 6.86 11.40
C ASN A 93 -5.11 5.86 12.27
N ILE A 94 -4.32 4.96 11.66
CA ILE A 94 -3.64 3.88 12.38
C ILE A 94 -2.14 4.12 12.56
N SER A 95 -1.51 5.04 11.83
CA SER A 95 -0.10 5.39 12.06
C SER A 95 0.08 6.54 13.04
N ASN A 96 -0.85 7.47 13.08
CA ASN A 96 -1.07 8.58 14.03
C ASN A 96 0.18 9.06 14.77
N ASP A 97 1.21 9.46 14.03
CA ASP A 97 2.50 9.89 14.58
C ASP A 97 2.81 11.32 14.10
N ALA A 98 2.45 12.29 14.92
CA ALA A 98 2.48 13.71 14.58
C ALA A 98 3.88 14.17 14.10
N GLY A 99 3.91 14.82 12.95
CA GLY A 99 5.13 15.39 12.37
C GLY A 99 6.00 14.39 11.60
N THR A 100 5.53 13.17 11.39
CA THR A 100 6.18 12.15 10.56
C THR A 100 5.31 11.81 9.35
N ASN A 101 5.93 11.19 8.33
CA ASN A 101 5.22 10.69 7.18
C ASN A 101 5.14 9.18 7.22
N SER A 102 3.93 8.64 7.06
CA SER A 102 3.67 7.22 6.91
C SER A 102 2.86 6.95 5.65
N SER A 103 3.23 5.93 4.87
CA SER A 103 2.66 5.68 3.53
C SER A 103 2.85 4.23 3.06
N TYR A 104 2.32 3.89 1.88
CA TYR A 104 2.50 2.59 1.21
C TYR A 104 2.12 1.39 2.07
N ALA A 105 0.94 1.42 2.67
CA ALA A 105 0.44 0.34 3.51
C ALA A 105 0.14 -0.93 2.69
N SER A 106 0.60 -2.08 3.19
CA SER A 106 0.34 -3.41 2.64
C SER A 106 -0.06 -4.36 3.75
N PHE A 107 -1.24 -4.98 3.64
CA PHE A 107 -1.70 -5.98 4.61
C PHE A 107 -0.89 -7.28 4.52
N SER A 108 -0.63 -7.92 5.66
CA SER A 108 -0.19 -9.30 5.69
C SER A 108 -1.27 -10.25 5.15
N PRO A 109 -0.92 -11.40 4.56
CA PRO A 109 -1.90 -12.34 3.98
C PRO A 109 -2.94 -12.89 4.96
N ASP A 110 -2.63 -12.90 6.25
CA ASP A 110 -3.54 -13.31 7.33
C ASP A 110 -4.39 -12.14 7.87
N GLY A 111 -4.16 -10.90 7.39
CA GLY A 111 -4.89 -9.71 7.80
C GLY A 111 -4.56 -9.19 9.19
N THR A 112 -3.56 -9.74 9.88
CA THR A 112 -3.25 -9.38 11.27
C THR A 112 -2.27 -8.22 11.42
N ALA A 113 -1.48 -7.93 10.36
CA ALA A 113 -0.45 -6.91 10.37
C ALA A 113 -0.45 -6.06 9.08
N ILE A 114 0.15 -4.89 9.18
CA ILE A 114 0.39 -3.98 8.06
C ILE A 114 1.90 -3.69 8.00
N ALA A 115 2.49 -3.83 6.81
CA ALA A 115 3.80 -3.26 6.50
C ALA A 115 3.61 -1.88 5.85
N PHE A 116 4.40 -0.90 6.23
CA PHE A 116 4.29 0.46 5.74
C PHE A 116 5.65 1.16 5.73
N VAL A 117 5.72 2.29 5.05
CA VAL A 117 6.87 3.20 5.09
C VAL A 117 6.65 4.22 6.18
N SER A 118 7.67 4.55 6.95
CA SER A 118 7.64 5.73 7.82
C SER A 118 9.03 6.35 7.97
N ASP A 119 9.06 7.69 8.05
CA ASP A 119 10.26 8.48 8.28
C ASP A 119 10.50 8.82 9.77
N ARG A 120 9.69 8.26 10.69
CA ARG A 120 9.80 8.47 12.17
C ARG A 120 11.18 8.18 12.76
N SER A 121 12.02 7.44 12.07
CA SER A 121 13.43 7.22 12.42
C SER A 121 14.40 8.21 11.78
N GLY A 122 13.88 9.29 11.19
CA GLY A 122 14.65 10.33 10.49
C GLY A 122 14.81 10.07 8.99
N ARG A 123 14.31 8.96 8.45
CA ARG A 123 14.25 8.65 7.00
C ARG A 123 13.32 7.49 6.72
N ASP A 124 12.91 7.35 5.47
CA ASP A 124 12.01 6.29 5.02
C ASP A 124 12.59 4.90 5.31
N GLN A 125 11.93 4.17 6.18
CA GLN A 125 12.21 2.78 6.51
C GLN A 125 10.93 1.96 6.43
N ILE A 126 11.06 0.65 6.29
CA ILE A 126 9.92 -0.26 6.38
C ILE A 126 9.66 -0.57 7.85
N TRP A 127 8.40 -0.41 8.22
CA TRP A 127 7.86 -0.71 9.54
C TRP A 127 6.74 -1.73 9.42
N THR A 128 6.45 -2.41 10.49
CA THR A 128 5.23 -3.23 10.64
C THR A 128 4.49 -2.80 11.91
N MET A 129 3.16 -2.94 11.89
CA MET A 129 2.29 -2.74 13.05
C MET A 129 1.12 -3.73 12.98
N SER A 130 0.36 -3.89 14.07
CA SER A 130 -0.92 -4.61 14.00
C SER A 130 -1.91 -3.86 13.10
N VAL A 131 -2.94 -4.54 12.65
CA VAL A 131 -4.01 -3.93 11.82
C VAL A 131 -4.77 -2.79 12.54
N ASP A 132 -4.70 -2.75 13.86
CA ASP A 132 -5.30 -1.71 14.70
C ASP A 132 -4.34 -0.54 14.99
N GLY A 133 -3.12 -0.58 14.44
CA GLY A 133 -2.09 0.46 14.59
C GLY A 133 -1.14 0.26 15.79
N ASP A 134 -1.32 -0.79 16.56
CA ASP A 134 -0.46 -1.06 17.72
C ASP A 134 0.92 -1.59 17.34
N ARG A 135 1.90 -1.39 18.25
CA ARG A 135 3.26 -1.96 18.22
C ARG A 135 4.02 -1.67 16.93
N PRO A 136 4.15 -0.41 16.49
CA PRO A 136 4.96 -0.10 15.32
C PRO A 136 6.41 -0.54 15.55
N THR A 137 6.91 -1.40 14.67
CA THR A 137 8.27 -1.98 14.76
C THR A 137 9.01 -1.73 13.46
N MET A 138 10.19 -1.11 13.56
CA MET A 138 11.08 -0.90 12.40
C MET A 138 11.74 -2.22 12.00
N ILE A 139 11.57 -2.63 10.74
CA ILE A 139 12.17 -3.87 10.22
C ILE A 139 13.35 -3.64 9.26
N THR A 140 13.56 -2.40 8.82
CA THR A 140 14.78 -2.01 8.09
C THR A 140 15.44 -0.83 8.79
N ALA A 141 16.79 -0.87 8.92
CA ALA A 141 17.59 0.19 9.51
C ALA A 141 18.84 0.40 8.64
N THR A 142 18.75 1.27 7.63
CA THR A 142 19.85 1.50 6.69
C THR A 142 20.04 2.99 6.40
N THR A 143 21.19 3.35 5.83
CA THR A 143 21.48 4.72 5.39
C THR A 143 20.69 5.13 4.13
N GLY A 144 20.16 4.16 3.37
CA GLY A 144 19.31 4.40 2.20
C GLY A 144 17.82 4.44 2.58
N GLN A 145 17.01 4.95 1.66
CA GLN A 145 15.55 4.87 1.75
C GLN A 145 15.09 3.43 1.48
N ASN A 146 14.07 3.01 2.19
CA ASN A 146 13.38 1.74 1.99
C ASN A 146 11.89 2.03 1.87
N ILE A 147 11.30 1.73 0.72
CA ILE A 147 9.95 2.14 0.35
C ILE A 147 9.20 1.03 -0.39
N GLU A 148 7.87 1.21 -0.53
CA GLU A 148 7.00 0.33 -1.31
C GLU A 148 7.04 -1.13 -0.83
N PRO A 149 6.70 -1.43 0.45
CA PRO A 149 6.66 -2.79 0.93
C PRO A 149 5.48 -3.57 0.36
N ALA A 150 5.70 -4.87 0.07
CA ALA A 150 4.61 -5.81 -0.22
C ALA A 150 4.90 -7.16 0.43
N TRP A 151 3.90 -7.73 1.12
CA TRP A 151 4.01 -9.04 1.74
C TRP A 151 3.99 -10.15 0.71
N SER A 152 4.81 -11.17 0.92
CA SER A 152 4.71 -12.42 0.16
C SER A 152 3.41 -13.17 0.51
N PRO A 153 2.80 -13.89 -0.46
CA PRO A 153 1.54 -14.61 -0.23
C PRO A 153 1.58 -15.66 0.89
N ASP A 154 2.78 -16.12 1.25
CA ASP A 154 3.02 -17.08 2.35
C ASP A 154 3.37 -16.39 3.69
N ALA A 155 3.28 -15.07 3.75
CA ALA A 155 3.64 -14.23 4.90
C ALA A 155 5.10 -14.36 5.40
N THR A 156 5.98 -15.06 4.67
CA THR A 156 7.35 -15.32 5.14
C THR A 156 8.32 -14.18 4.86
N ARG A 157 8.00 -13.29 3.91
CA ARG A 157 8.84 -12.18 3.48
C ARG A 157 8.04 -10.94 3.12
N ILE A 158 8.75 -9.80 3.16
CA ILE A 158 8.31 -8.52 2.62
C ILE A 158 9.31 -8.12 1.54
N VAL A 159 8.85 -7.90 0.31
CA VAL A 159 9.66 -7.27 -0.75
C VAL A 159 9.55 -5.76 -0.62
N PHE A 160 10.61 -5.05 -0.92
CA PHE A 160 10.65 -3.60 -0.88
C PHE A 160 11.72 -3.03 -1.81
N ARG A 161 11.58 -1.78 -2.18
CA ARG A 161 12.59 -1.04 -2.94
C ARG A 161 13.54 -0.32 -1.98
N SER A 162 14.85 -0.36 -2.27
CA SER A 162 15.88 0.25 -1.42
C SER A 162 16.97 0.93 -2.22
N THR A 163 17.45 2.06 -1.71
CA THR A 163 18.60 2.79 -2.26
C THR A 163 19.89 2.59 -1.46
N ARG A 164 19.91 1.60 -0.54
CA ARG A 164 21.06 1.30 0.35
C ARG A 164 22.40 1.06 -0.36
N SER A 165 22.39 0.69 -1.62
CA SER A 165 23.57 0.45 -2.45
C SER A 165 23.89 1.60 -3.42
N GLY A 166 23.28 2.77 -3.24
CA GLY A 166 23.39 3.91 -4.15
C GLY A 166 22.53 3.80 -5.42
N LYS A 167 21.86 2.67 -5.63
CA LYS A 167 20.93 2.42 -6.75
C LYS A 167 19.60 1.91 -6.20
N SER A 168 18.50 2.24 -6.88
CA SER A 168 17.18 1.72 -6.56
C SER A 168 17.09 0.23 -6.95
N LEU A 169 17.03 -0.67 -5.99
CA LEU A 169 17.03 -2.11 -6.15
C LEU A 169 15.96 -2.77 -5.29
N LEU A 170 15.55 -3.98 -5.66
CA LEU A 170 14.60 -4.77 -4.87
C LEU A 170 15.33 -5.69 -3.90
N TYR A 171 14.81 -5.71 -2.68
CA TYR A 171 15.24 -6.55 -1.57
C TYR A 171 14.05 -7.26 -0.95
N THR A 172 14.31 -8.37 -0.27
CA THR A 172 13.33 -8.99 0.63
C THR A 172 13.90 -9.05 2.04
N VAL A 173 13.01 -9.04 3.02
CA VAL A 173 13.33 -9.18 4.44
C VAL A 173 12.28 -10.06 5.13
N LYS A 174 12.62 -10.78 6.20
CA LYS A 174 11.63 -11.44 7.05
C LYS A 174 10.85 -10.39 7.87
N PRO A 175 9.61 -10.66 8.30
CA PRO A 175 8.86 -9.73 9.18
C PRO A 175 9.58 -9.39 10.48
N SER A 176 10.49 -10.24 10.92
CA SER A 176 11.37 -9.99 12.08
C SER A 176 12.52 -9.01 11.82
N GLY A 177 12.64 -8.43 10.63
CA GLY A 177 13.76 -7.57 10.23
C GLY A 177 15.05 -8.32 9.85
N LYS A 178 15.08 -9.65 9.97
CA LYS A 178 16.26 -10.49 9.68
C LYS A 178 16.26 -11.01 8.24
N GLY A 179 17.42 -11.47 7.77
CA GLY A 179 17.54 -12.20 6.50
C GLY A 179 17.24 -11.33 5.27
N VAL A 180 17.78 -10.12 5.25
CA VAL A 180 17.70 -9.23 4.08
C VAL A 180 18.44 -9.86 2.90
N VAL A 181 17.77 -9.98 1.76
CA VAL A 181 18.32 -10.54 0.51
C VAL A 181 18.03 -9.59 -0.64
N LYS A 182 19.06 -9.28 -1.44
CA LYS A 182 18.89 -8.58 -2.70
C LYS A 182 18.32 -9.54 -3.74
N VAL A 183 17.24 -9.15 -4.42
CA VAL A 183 16.54 -9.99 -5.40
C VAL A 183 16.64 -9.47 -6.84
N SER A 184 16.79 -8.16 -7.06
CA SER A 184 16.97 -7.62 -8.40
C SER A 184 18.43 -7.72 -8.88
N ARG A 185 18.62 -8.04 -10.17
CA ARG A 185 19.94 -8.08 -10.82
C ARG A 185 20.33 -6.74 -11.46
N GLY A 186 19.37 -5.85 -11.72
CA GLY A 186 19.55 -4.52 -12.32
C GLY A 186 18.87 -3.42 -11.49
N SER A 187 18.90 -2.17 -11.97
CA SER A 187 18.12 -1.08 -11.36
C SER A 187 16.62 -1.38 -11.48
N ALA A 188 15.87 -1.24 -10.41
CA ALA A 188 14.43 -1.22 -10.51
C ALA A 188 14.01 0.04 -11.29
N ALA A 189 13.11 -0.09 -12.25
CA ALA A 189 12.56 1.05 -12.97
C ALA A 189 11.83 1.99 -11.98
N ARG A 190 11.91 3.29 -12.23
CA ARG A 190 11.15 4.27 -11.43
C ARG A 190 9.66 4.08 -11.70
N GLY A 191 8.87 3.96 -10.63
CA GLY A 191 7.41 3.91 -10.69
C GLY A 191 6.80 2.51 -10.77
N GLU A 192 7.61 1.44 -10.75
CA GLU A 192 7.09 0.08 -10.62
C GLU A 192 7.05 -0.31 -9.14
N LEU A 193 5.84 -0.54 -8.62
CA LEU A 193 5.63 -1.08 -7.29
C LEU A 193 6.04 -2.56 -7.27
N PRO A 194 6.89 -3.00 -6.33
CA PRO A 194 7.18 -4.42 -6.18
C PRO A 194 5.91 -5.18 -5.79
N ASN A 195 5.68 -6.30 -6.44
CA ASN A 195 4.58 -7.20 -6.10
C ASN A 195 5.01 -8.65 -6.24
N TRP A 196 4.27 -9.55 -5.59
CA TRP A 196 4.52 -10.99 -5.63
C TRP A 196 3.58 -11.67 -6.62
N GLN A 197 4.05 -12.78 -7.21
CA GLN A 197 3.15 -13.66 -7.93
C GLN A 197 2.27 -14.41 -6.93
N PRO A 198 0.96 -14.58 -7.22
CA PRO A 198 0.10 -15.44 -6.43
C PRO A 198 0.70 -16.85 -6.31
N LEU A 199 0.52 -17.49 -5.15
CA LEU A 199 0.86 -18.91 -5.01
C LEU A 199 0.01 -19.72 -6.00
N PRO A 200 0.61 -20.75 -6.66
CA PRO A 200 -0.18 -21.66 -7.49
C PRO A 200 -1.28 -22.29 -6.63
N ARG A 201 -2.52 -22.28 -7.12
CA ARG A 201 -3.63 -22.96 -6.43
C ARG A 201 -3.25 -24.42 -6.29
N ARG A 202 -3.17 -24.94 -5.06
CA ARG A 202 -3.09 -26.38 -4.84
C ARG A 202 -4.37 -27.00 -5.44
N ARG A 203 -4.17 -27.87 -6.43
CA ARG A 203 -5.24 -28.70 -6.99
C ARG A 203 -5.71 -29.72 -5.96
#